data_45a3d465008ef270ec3757aa6d11aae6
#
_entry.id   45a3d465008ef270ec3757aa6d11aae6
#
_cell.length_a   1.000
_cell.length_b   1.000
_cell.length_c   1.000
_cell.angle_alpha   90.00
_cell.angle_beta   90.00
_cell.angle_gamma   90.00
#
_symmetry.space_group_name_H-M   'P 1'
#
loop_
_entity.id
_entity.type
_entity.pdbx_description
1 polymer ?
#
loop_
_entity_poly.entity_id
_entity_poly.type
_entity_poly.pdbx_seq_one_letter_code
_entity_poly.pdbx_strand_id
1 'polypeptide(L)'
;MRNLSRRSILIGLPSLVTVAADRVLLAAEAAPQVAEKRLALSGYDPVSYFTDGRPEKGSAEYQAAFDDATYWFKNAEHRATFVGDPDHYAPQFRGYCAILLSRGEKHEADPEAWVIADGKLYVFSSKKGVPYFEQQTATVVEKATDNWAKLRDGP
;
A
#
# COMPACT_ATOMS: atom_id res chain seq x y z
N MET A 1 -22.18 2.50 99.55
CA MET A 1 -20.81 2.98 99.14
C MET A 1 -20.59 2.52 97.74
N ARG A 2 -20.25 3.46 96.86
CA ARG A 2 -19.53 3.27 95.56
C ARG A 2 -20.37 3.24 94.30
N ASN A 3 -20.34 4.35 93.80
CA ASN A 3 -20.57 4.92 92.45
C ASN A 3 -20.51 3.98 91.25
N LEU A 4 -21.59 3.98 90.53
CA LEU A 4 -21.69 3.47 89.15
C LEU A 4 -21.44 4.62 88.16
N SER A 5 -20.31 4.57 87.52
CA SER A 5 -19.99 5.49 86.45
C SER A 5 -20.69 5.02 85.17
N ARG A 6 -21.56 5.83 84.60
CA ARG A 6 -22.17 5.66 83.33
C ARG A 6 -21.19 6.06 82.25
N ARG A 7 -20.74 5.08 81.42
CA ARG A 7 -20.00 5.36 80.16
C ARG A 7 -20.99 5.37 79.01
N SER A 8 -21.20 6.56 78.47
CA SER A 8 -21.93 6.76 77.25
C SER A 8 -21.12 6.20 76.11
N ILE A 9 -21.70 5.26 75.36
CA ILE A 9 -21.15 4.73 74.09
C ILE A 9 -21.68 5.61 72.99
N LEU A 10 -20.82 6.40 72.36
CA LEU A 10 -21.08 7.11 71.14
C LEU A 10 -20.93 6.12 69.97
N ILE A 11 -22.06 5.78 69.34
CA ILE A 11 -22.06 5.02 68.13
C ILE A 11 -21.73 5.95 66.98
N GLY A 12 -20.48 5.88 66.48
CA GLY A 12 -20.06 6.59 65.28
C GLY A 12 -20.64 5.92 64.02
N LEU A 13 -21.40 6.70 63.26
CA LEU A 13 -21.85 6.31 61.91
C LEU A 13 -20.67 6.20 60.98
N PRO A 14 -20.53 5.14 60.20
CA PRO A 14 -19.53 5.09 59.15
C PRO A 14 -19.94 6.00 58.01
N SER A 15 -19.10 7.01 57.72
CA SER A 15 -19.20 7.81 56.53
C SER A 15 -18.96 6.92 55.29
N LEU A 16 -19.96 6.79 54.46
CA LEU A 16 -19.81 6.23 53.13
C LEU A 16 -18.96 7.20 52.31
N VAL A 17 -17.69 6.88 52.13
CA VAL A 17 -16.85 7.48 51.11
C VAL A 17 -17.24 6.88 49.78
N THR A 18 -18.05 7.59 49.03
CA THR A 18 -18.28 7.29 47.60
C THR A 18 -17.01 7.64 46.85
N VAL A 19 -16.21 6.63 46.54
CA VAL A 19 -15.15 6.74 45.57
C VAL A 19 -15.81 6.86 44.21
N ALA A 20 -15.90 8.10 43.70
CA ALA A 20 -16.22 8.33 42.32
C ALA A 20 -15.10 7.69 41.46
N ALA A 21 -15.36 6.57 40.84
CA ALA A 21 -14.49 5.99 39.84
C ALA A 21 -14.52 6.92 38.62
N ASP A 22 -13.60 7.85 38.57
CA ASP A 22 -13.28 8.55 37.33
C ASP A 22 -12.85 7.50 36.29
N ARG A 23 -13.81 7.12 35.43
CA ARG A 23 -13.52 6.42 34.20
C ARG A 23 -12.76 7.42 33.32
N VAL A 24 -11.45 7.41 33.43
CA VAL A 24 -10.58 7.94 32.39
C VAL A 24 -10.86 7.07 31.15
N LEU A 25 -11.76 7.55 30.29
CA LEU A 25 -11.82 7.09 28.91
C LEU A 25 -10.46 7.43 28.29
N LEU A 26 -9.53 6.46 28.32
CA LEU A 26 -8.44 6.46 27.38
C LEU A 26 -9.09 6.41 26.00
N ALA A 27 -9.23 7.58 25.38
CA ALA A 27 -9.40 7.65 23.96
C ALA A 27 -8.21 6.89 23.38
N ALA A 28 -8.47 5.70 22.85
CA ALA A 28 -7.51 4.99 22.03
C ALA A 28 -7.20 5.95 20.87
N GLU A 29 -6.08 6.65 21.02
CA GLU A 29 -5.52 7.48 19.98
C GLU A 29 -5.31 6.55 18.80
N ALA A 30 -6.16 6.66 17.80
CA ALA A 30 -6.06 5.87 16.58
C ALA A 30 -4.67 6.11 16.04
N ALA A 31 -3.82 5.08 16.07
CA ALA A 31 -2.51 5.15 15.44
C ALA A 31 -2.71 5.71 14.02
N PRO A 32 -1.86 6.64 13.55
CA PRO A 32 -2.01 7.21 12.24
C PRO A 32 -2.11 6.05 11.25
N GLN A 33 -3.24 5.92 10.58
CA GLN A 33 -3.42 4.94 9.53
C GLN A 33 -2.46 5.36 8.43
N VAL A 34 -1.33 4.66 8.33
CA VAL A 34 -0.46 4.75 7.16
C VAL A 34 -1.33 4.30 6.01
N ALA A 35 -1.68 5.23 5.12
CA ALA A 35 -2.49 4.92 3.95
C ALA A 35 -1.87 3.70 3.26
N GLU A 36 -2.64 2.64 3.15
CA GLU A 36 -2.17 1.40 2.54
C GLU A 36 -1.78 1.72 1.10
N LYS A 37 -0.49 1.59 0.79
CA LYS A 37 -0.01 1.90 -0.56
C LYS A 37 -0.68 0.97 -1.56
N ARG A 38 -1.07 1.51 -2.71
CA ARG A 38 -1.68 0.76 -3.80
C ARG A 38 -0.85 -0.48 -4.14
N LEU A 39 -1.47 -1.64 -4.28
CA LEU A 39 -0.84 -2.85 -4.78
C LEU A 39 -0.66 -2.74 -6.32
N ALA A 40 0.57 -2.64 -6.77
CA ALA A 40 0.88 -2.57 -8.19
C ALA A 40 0.70 -3.93 -8.88
N LEU A 41 0.42 -3.92 -10.19
CA LEU A 41 0.30 -5.12 -11.02
C LEU A 41 -0.67 -6.17 -10.46
N SER A 42 -1.68 -5.77 -9.69
CA SER A 42 -2.61 -6.70 -9.04
C SER A 42 -1.92 -7.85 -8.28
N GLY A 43 -0.72 -7.59 -7.73
CA GLY A 43 0.08 -8.55 -6.99
C GLY A 43 0.92 -9.51 -7.84
N TYR A 44 1.08 -9.23 -9.13
CA TYR A 44 2.04 -9.96 -9.96
C TYR A 44 3.47 -9.46 -9.70
N ASP A 45 4.43 -10.38 -9.82
CA ASP A 45 5.84 -10.15 -9.55
C ASP A 45 6.51 -9.40 -10.69
N PRO A 46 6.97 -8.14 -10.49
CA PRO A 46 7.58 -7.36 -11.55
C PRO A 46 8.91 -7.95 -12.08
N VAL A 47 9.65 -8.69 -11.26
CA VAL A 47 10.94 -9.29 -11.65
C VAL A 47 10.71 -10.42 -12.66
N SER A 48 9.62 -11.17 -12.53
CA SER A 48 9.34 -12.34 -13.37
C SER A 48 9.22 -12.00 -14.87
N TYR A 49 8.79 -10.79 -15.21
CA TYR A 49 8.73 -10.36 -16.62
C TYR A 49 10.11 -10.32 -17.27
N PHE A 50 11.13 -9.97 -16.51
CA PHE A 50 12.52 -9.87 -16.99
C PHE A 50 13.26 -11.21 -16.92
N THR A 51 13.08 -11.95 -15.83
CA THR A 51 13.84 -13.19 -15.57
C THR A 51 13.19 -14.43 -16.17
N ASP A 52 11.86 -14.51 -16.10
CA ASP A 52 11.09 -15.68 -16.54
C ASP A 52 10.43 -15.49 -17.90
N GLY A 53 10.41 -14.22 -18.40
CA GLY A 53 9.77 -13.87 -19.66
C GLY A 53 8.25 -14.01 -19.64
N ARG A 54 7.63 -13.99 -18.45
CA ARG A 54 6.18 -14.14 -18.27
C ARG A 54 5.72 -13.56 -16.94
N PRO A 55 4.44 -13.16 -16.85
CA PRO A 55 3.85 -12.74 -15.57
C PRO A 55 3.69 -13.94 -14.63
N GLU A 56 4.16 -13.78 -13.39
CA GLU A 56 3.99 -14.75 -12.30
C GLU A 56 3.32 -14.05 -11.11
N LYS A 57 2.47 -14.76 -10.38
CA LYS A 57 1.86 -14.20 -9.17
C LYS A 57 2.86 -14.12 -8.04
N GLY A 58 2.85 -12.97 -7.36
CA GLY A 58 3.56 -12.76 -6.11
C GLY A 58 2.74 -13.19 -4.89
N SER A 59 3.33 -13.06 -3.73
CA SER A 59 2.75 -13.29 -2.42
C SER A 59 2.98 -12.09 -1.50
N ALA A 60 2.01 -11.78 -0.65
CA ALA A 60 2.16 -10.75 0.38
C ALA A 60 3.30 -11.05 1.39
N GLU A 61 3.74 -12.30 1.49
CA GLU A 61 4.89 -12.72 2.29
C GLU A 61 6.20 -12.07 1.80
N TYR A 62 6.31 -11.90 0.48
CA TYR A 62 7.48 -11.28 -0.16
C TYR A 62 7.06 -9.98 -0.81
N GLN A 63 7.15 -8.87 -0.06
CA GLN A 63 6.73 -7.57 -0.56
C GLN A 63 7.78 -6.48 -0.35
N ALA A 64 7.73 -5.46 -1.16
CA ALA A 64 8.50 -4.24 -1.00
C ALA A 64 7.68 -3.03 -1.45
N ALA A 65 7.94 -1.87 -0.83
CA ALA A 65 7.36 -0.60 -1.24
C ALA A 65 8.37 0.18 -2.09
N PHE A 66 7.89 0.75 -3.19
CA PHE A 66 8.66 1.63 -4.04
C PHE A 66 7.72 2.61 -4.78
N ASP A 67 8.14 3.87 -4.94
CA ASP A 67 7.40 4.94 -5.64
C ASP A 67 5.89 4.94 -5.34
N ASP A 68 5.53 5.00 -4.04
CA ASP A 68 4.14 5.01 -3.53
C ASP A 68 3.26 3.82 -3.94
N ALA A 69 3.88 2.71 -4.30
CA ALA A 69 3.20 1.45 -4.55
C ALA A 69 3.82 0.32 -3.72
N THR A 70 3.05 -0.74 -3.52
CA THR A 70 3.52 -2.01 -2.94
C THR A 70 3.61 -3.04 -4.07
N TYR A 71 4.68 -3.81 -4.07
CA TYR A 71 4.94 -4.88 -5.02
C TYR A 71 5.04 -6.21 -4.29
N TRP A 72 4.46 -7.24 -4.86
CA TRP A 72 4.56 -8.61 -4.39
C TRP A 72 5.50 -9.42 -5.27
N PHE A 73 6.23 -10.36 -4.66
CA PHE A 73 7.20 -11.21 -5.35
C PHE A 73 6.88 -12.68 -5.11
N LYS A 74 7.24 -13.55 -6.04
CA LYS A 74 6.98 -14.99 -5.93
C LYS A 74 7.85 -15.66 -4.85
N ASN A 75 9.00 -15.06 -4.52
CA ASN A 75 9.94 -15.58 -3.53
C ASN A 75 10.87 -14.47 -2.98
N ALA A 76 11.68 -14.82 -2.00
CA ALA A 76 12.63 -13.92 -1.36
C ALA A 76 13.75 -13.44 -2.31
N GLU A 77 14.16 -14.26 -3.28
CA GLU A 77 15.21 -13.94 -4.26
C GLU A 77 14.75 -12.82 -5.19
N HIS A 78 13.53 -12.92 -5.76
CA HIS A 78 12.95 -11.87 -6.60
C HIS A 78 12.75 -10.57 -5.81
N ARG A 79 12.30 -10.67 -4.56
CA ARG A 79 12.22 -9.48 -3.68
C ARG A 79 13.59 -8.83 -3.51
N ALA A 80 14.65 -9.61 -3.24
CA ALA A 80 16.00 -9.09 -3.08
C ALA A 80 16.53 -8.46 -4.37
N THR A 81 16.27 -9.08 -5.52
CA THR A 81 16.60 -8.58 -6.86
C THR A 81 15.94 -7.21 -7.10
N PHE A 82 14.65 -7.10 -6.83
CA PHE A 82 13.91 -5.83 -6.96
C PHE A 82 14.46 -4.75 -6.04
N VAL A 83 14.72 -5.06 -4.78
CA VAL A 83 15.24 -4.09 -3.80
C VAL A 83 16.64 -3.60 -4.20
N GLY A 84 17.41 -4.43 -4.87
CA GLY A 84 18.75 -4.08 -5.39
C GLY A 84 18.72 -3.06 -6.54
N ASP A 85 17.69 -3.09 -7.39
CA ASP A 85 17.52 -2.17 -8.52
C ASP A 85 16.02 -1.97 -8.85
N PRO A 86 15.28 -1.25 -8.01
CA PRO A 86 13.86 -1.06 -8.20
C PRO A 86 13.52 -0.21 -9.44
N ASP A 87 14.39 0.71 -9.85
CA ASP A 87 14.19 1.54 -11.04
C ASP A 87 14.19 0.70 -12.33
N HIS A 88 14.96 -0.39 -12.36
CA HIS A 88 15.00 -1.31 -13.49
C HIS A 88 13.77 -2.21 -13.55
N TYR A 89 13.38 -2.80 -12.40
CA TYR A 89 12.34 -3.84 -12.36
C TYR A 89 10.93 -3.31 -12.17
N ALA A 90 10.74 -2.10 -11.64
CA ALA A 90 9.42 -1.54 -11.48
C ALA A 90 8.77 -1.27 -12.86
N PRO A 91 7.46 -1.54 -13.00
CA PRO A 91 6.75 -1.16 -14.21
C PRO A 91 6.73 0.36 -14.36
N GLN A 92 6.81 0.84 -15.57
CA GLN A 92 6.66 2.26 -15.86
C GLN A 92 5.29 2.76 -15.38
N PHE A 93 5.22 3.99 -14.96
CA PHE A 93 3.99 4.63 -14.48
C PHE A 93 3.31 3.85 -13.35
N ARG A 94 4.10 3.28 -12.42
CA ARG A 94 3.59 2.46 -11.31
C ARG A 94 2.68 1.30 -11.73
N GLY A 95 2.77 0.82 -12.99
CA GLY A 95 1.95 -0.25 -13.51
C GLY A 95 0.55 0.17 -13.95
N TYR A 96 0.31 1.45 -14.18
CA TYR A 96 -0.88 1.92 -14.91
C TYR A 96 -0.75 1.68 -16.41
N CYS A 97 -1.89 1.63 -17.11
CA CYS A 97 -1.92 1.41 -18.56
C CYS A 97 -1.24 2.56 -19.32
N ALA A 98 -0.08 2.30 -19.93
CA ALA A 98 0.70 3.32 -20.64
C ALA A 98 -0.09 3.98 -21.79
N ILE A 99 -0.93 3.21 -22.51
CA ILE A 99 -1.74 3.74 -23.61
C ILE A 99 -2.81 4.71 -23.12
N LEU A 100 -3.51 4.37 -22.03
CA LEU A 100 -4.53 5.25 -21.47
C LEU A 100 -3.89 6.50 -20.85
N LEU A 101 -2.74 6.34 -20.20
CA LEU A 101 -1.97 7.50 -19.73
C LEU A 101 -1.56 8.44 -20.87
N SER A 102 -1.17 7.91 -22.04
CA SER A 102 -0.85 8.75 -23.19
C SER A 102 -2.05 9.57 -23.70
N ARG A 103 -3.26 9.21 -23.30
CA ARG A 103 -4.53 9.93 -23.58
C ARG A 103 -4.99 10.81 -22.43
N GLY A 104 -4.24 10.86 -21.32
CA GLY A 104 -4.59 11.63 -20.13
C GLY A 104 -5.53 10.89 -19.16
N GLU A 105 -5.62 9.58 -19.26
CA GLU A 105 -6.48 8.74 -18.41
C GLU A 105 -5.63 7.81 -17.56
N LYS A 106 -5.87 7.78 -16.23
CA LYS A 106 -5.17 6.91 -15.28
C LYS A 106 -6.03 5.69 -14.94
N HIS A 107 -5.69 4.54 -15.49
CA HIS A 107 -6.39 3.27 -15.31
C HIS A 107 -5.44 2.13 -14.98
N GLU A 108 -5.91 1.20 -14.14
CA GLU A 108 -5.21 -0.04 -13.87
C GLU A 108 -4.98 -0.85 -15.16
N ALA A 109 -3.88 -1.60 -15.17
CA ALA A 109 -3.54 -2.47 -16.28
C ALA A 109 -3.87 -3.93 -15.96
N ASP A 110 -4.00 -4.72 -17.01
CA ASP A 110 -3.98 -6.19 -16.96
C ASP A 110 -2.52 -6.65 -16.91
N PRO A 111 -2.06 -7.30 -15.83
CA PRO A 111 -0.68 -7.77 -15.71
C PRO A 111 -0.24 -8.73 -16.81
N GLU A 112 -1.17 -9.39 -17.49
CA GLU A 112 -0.87 -10.27 -18.61
C GLU A 112 -0.76 -9.55 -19.97
N ALA A 113 -1.05 -8.24 -20.01
CA ALA A 113 -0.90 -7.39 -21.18
C ALA A 113 0.33 -6.48 -21.01
N TRP A 114 1.48 -6.92 -21.46
CA TRP A 114 2.77 -6.29 -21.18
C TRP A 114 3.76 -6.34 -22.35
N VAL A 115 4.75 -5.48 -22.30
CA VAL A 115 5.93 -5.45 -23.18
C VAL A 115 7.14 -4.93 -22.40
N ILE A 116 8.32 -5.49 -22.66
CA ILE A 116 9.58 -4.86 -22.30
C ILE A 116 10.11 -4.15 -23.56
N ALA A 117 10.23 -2.82 -23.48
CA ALA A 117 10.79 -1.99 -24.52
C ALA A 117 11.91 -1.12 -23.93
N ASP A 118 13.07 -1.11 -24.57
CA ASP A 118 14.27 -0.40 -24.10
C ASP A 118 14.63 -0.72 -22.63
N GLY A 119 14.48 -2.01 -22.24
CA GLY A 119 14.78 -2.47 -20.89
C GLY A 119 13.76 -2.03 -19.82
N LYS A 120 12.59 -1.51 -20.21
CA LYS A 120 11.53 -1.02 -19.32
C LYS A 120 10.24 -1.82 -19.50
N LEU A 121 9.59 -2.13 -18.38
CA LEU A 121 8.32 -2.84 -18.37
C LEU A 121 7.15 -1.87 -18.55
N TYR A 122 6.37 -2.06 -19.59
CA TYR A 122 5.09 -1.38 -19.84
C TYR A 122 3.94 -2.37 -19.77
N VAL A 123 2.83 -1.93 -19.21
CA VAL A 123 1.61 -2.72 -19.07
C VAL A 123 0.41 -1.98 -19.65
N PHE A 124 -0.60 -2.72 -20.08
CA PHE A 124 -1.77 -2.20 -20.79
C PHE A 124 -3.06 -2.75 -20.19
N SER A 125 -4.19 -2.11 -20.45
CA SER A 125 -5.50 -2.57 -19.96
C SER A 125 -6.00 -3.84 -20.68
N SER A 126 -5.40 -4.23 -21.80
CA SER A 126 -5.69 -5.47 -22.49
C SER A 126 -4.56 -5.86 -23.45
N LYS A 127 -4.49 -7.15 -23.81
CA LYS A 127 -3.52 -7.69 -24.78
C LYS A 127 -3.60 -7.03 -26.18
N LYS A 128 -4.74 -6.44 -26.53
CA LYS A 128 -4.90 -5.67 -27.77
C LYS A 128 -4.04 -4.40 -27.81
N GLY A 129 -3.64 -3.90 -26.65
CA GLY A 129 -2.74 -2.77 -26.53
C GLY A 129 -1.31 -3.06 -26.99
N VAL A 130 -0.85 -4.31 -26.89
CA VAL A 130 0.53 -4.68 -27.22
C VAL A 130 0.90 -4.29 -28.67
N PRO A 131 0.23 -4.76 -29.74
CA PRO A 131 0.61 -4.40 -31.10
C PRO A 131 0.42 -2.90 -31.39
N TYR A 132 -0.52 -2.23 -30.73
CA TYR A 132 -0.67 -0.78 -30.86
C TYR A 132 0.53 -0.04 -30.29
N PHE A 133 0.99 -0.44 -29.08
CA PHE A 133 2.15 0.15 -28.42
C PHE A 133 3.42 -0.08 -29.25
N GLU A 134 3.66 -1.29 -29.74
CA GLU A 134 4.84 -1.63 -30.55
C GLU A 134 4.96 -0.77 -31.81
N GLN A 135 3.85 -0.42 -32.43
CA GLN A 135 3.81 0.45 -33.62
C GLN A 135 4.05 1.93 -33.31
N GLN A 136 3.81 2.37 -32.07
CA GLN A 136 3.81 3.76 -31.67
C GLN A 136 4.57 4.02 -30.34
N THR A 137 5.53 3.18 -30.00
CA THR A 137 6.21 3.17 -28.71
C THR A 137 6.67 4.58 -28.30
N ALA A 138 7.45 5.26 -29.16
CA ALA A 138 7.99 6.59 -28.85
C ALA A 138 6.87 7.60 -28.53
N THR A 139 5.84 7.66 -29.36
CA THR A 139 4.72 8.61 -29.17
C THR A 139 3.92 8.30 -27.91
N VAL A 140 3.64 7.02 -27.64
CA VAL A 140 2.92 6.63 -26.43
C VAL A 140 3.72 6.95 -25.18
N VAL A 141 5.02 6.62 -25.17
CA VAL A 141 5.90 6.86 -24.01
C VAL A 141 6.04 8.35 -23.72
N GLU A 142 6.29 9.18 -24.74
CA GLU A 142 6.39 10.63 -24.60
C GLU A 142 5.13 11.21 -23.96
N LYS A 143 3.97 10.98 -24.58
CA LYS A 143 2.69 11.50 -24.09
C LYS A 143 2.32 10.96 -22.71
N ALA A 144 2.57 9.67 -22.45
CA ALA A 144 2.31 9.07 -21.14
C ALA A 144 3.20 9.71 -20.06
N THR A 145 4.46 9.99 -20.36
CA THR A 145 5.39 10.67 -19.44
C THR A 145 4.91 12.08 -19.10
N ASP A 146 4.52 12.87 -20.11
CA ASP A 146 4.00 14.23 -19.90
C ASP A 146 2.71 14.26 -19.05
N ASN A 147 1.82 13.31 -19.31
CA ASN A 147 0.59 13.18 -18.55
C ASN A 147 0.82 12.59 -17.16
N TRP A 148 1.76 11.66 -17.00
CA TRP A 148 2.13 11.10 -15.72
C TRP A 148 2.60 12.15 -14.73
N ALA A 149 3.40 13.11 -15.19
CA ALA A 149 3.85 14.23 -14.36
C ALA A 149 2.68 15.03 -13.72
N LYS A 150 1.49 15.00 -14.33
CA LYS A 150 0.28 15.69 -13.86
C LYS A 150 -0.68 14.78 -13.08
N LEU A 151 -0.69 13.48 -13.40
CA LEU A 151 -1.69 12.53 -12.90
C LEU A 151 -1.18 11.63 -11.77
N ARG A 152 0.16 11.55 -11.57
CA ARG A 152 0.74 10.59 -10.62
C ARG A 152 0.23 10.76 -9.18
N ASP A 153 0.03 12.00 -8.74
CA ASP A 153 -0.34 12.34 -7.37
C ASP A 153 -1.83 12.74 -7.24
N GLY A 154 -2.58 12.63 -8.33
CA GLY A 154 -4.02 12.83 -8.36
C GLY A 154 -4.80 11.53 -8.05
N PRO A 155 -6.12 11.68 -7.76
CA PRO A 155 -7.02 10.57 -7.50
C PRO A 155 -7.09 9.59 -8.67
#